data_678df6cfe3f1ebfbc4cdea7c63592168
#
_entry.id   678df6cfe3f1ebfbc4cdea7c63592168
#
_cell.length_a   1.000
_cell.length_b   1.000
_cell.length_c   1.000
_cell.angle_alpha   90.00
_cell.angle_beta   90.00
_cell.angle_gamma   90.00
#
_symmetry.space_group_name_H-M   'P 1'
#
loop_
_entity.id
_entity.type
_entity.pdbx_description
1 polymer ?
#
loop_
_entity_poly.entity_id
_entity_poly.type
_entity_poly.pdbx_seq_one_letter_code
_entity_poly.pdbx_strand_id
1 'polypeptide(L)' 'MKTKDLIALLRRNGWYLKRNGGSHDIYTNGQKSETIPRHSEIKEALAKAIVKRNNLK' A
#
# COMPACT_ATOMS: atom_id res chain seq x y z
N MET A 1 -6.28 4.80 -8.83
CA MET A 1 -6.81 4.36 -7.53
C MET A 1 -6.46 5.39 -6.47
N LYS A 2 -7.38 5.72 -5.61
CA LYS A 2 -7.09 6.64 -4.52
C LYS A 2 -6.20 5.95 -3.48
N THR A 3 -5.20 6.68 -3.02
CA THR A 3 -4.25 6.14 -2.04
C THR A 3 -4.96 5.64 -0.79
N LYS A 4 -5.95 6.37 -0.30
CA LYS A 4 -6.69 5.95 0.89
C LYS A 4 -7.43 4.63 0.68
N ASP A 5 -7.87 4.36 -0.56
CA ASP A 5 -8.56 3.12 -0.86
C ASP A 5 -7.59 1.95 -0.86
N LEU A 6 -6.38 2.17 -1.39
CA LEU A 6 -5.35 1.13 -1.36
C LEU A 6 -4.92 0.83 0.08
N ILE A 7 -4.76 1.87 0.90
CA ILE A 7 -4.40 1.69 2.31
C ILE A 7 -5.50 0.93 3.05
N ALA A 8 -6.77 1.24 2.78
CA ALA A 8 -7.87 0.51 3.39
C ALA A 8 -7.83 -0.97 3.00
N LEU A 9 -7.51 -1.25 1.74
CA LEU A 9 -7.39 -2.63 1.27
C LEU A 9 -6.23 -3.34 1.96
N LEU A 10 -5.09 -2.67 2.11
CA LEU A 10 -3.94 -3.22 2.81
C LEU A 10 -4.32 -3.57 4.26
N ARG A 11 -4.96 -2.63 4.97
CA ARG A 11 -5.35 -2.86 6.35
C ARG A 11 -6.33 -4.03 6.48
N ARG A 12 -7.26 -4.14 5.53
CA ARG A 12 -8.21 -5.25 5.54
C ARG A 12 -7.51 -6.60 5.39
N ASN A 13 -6.32 -6.61 4.78
CA ASN A 13 -5.53 -7.83 4.59
C ASN A 13 -4.43 -7.99 5.65
N GLY A 14 -4.55 -7.27 6.77
CA GLY A 14 -3.62 -7.43 7.88
C GLY A 14 -2.35 -6.62 7.79
N TRP A 15 -2.27 -5.68 6.83
CA TRP A 15 -1.11 -4.81 6.71
C TRP A 15 -1.27 -3.60 7.62
N TYR A 16 -0.16 -3.04 8.05
CA TYR A 16 -0.14 -1.88 8.93
C TYR A 16 1.03 -0.97 8.58
N LEU A 17 0.95 0.27 9.03
CA LEU A 17 2.01 1.25 8.81
C LEU A 17 3.23 0.85 9.63
N LYS A 18 4.33 0.58 8.94
CA LYS A 18 5.59 0.25 9.58
C LYS A 18 6.37 1.51 9.93
N ARG A 19 6.38 2.46 8.99
CA ARG A 19 7.18 3.67 9.15
C ARG A 19 6.73 4.76 8.21
N ASN A 20 6.77 6.00 8.69
CA ASN A 20 6.62 7.18 7.84
C ASN A 20 7.99 7.55 7.30
N GLY A 21 8.12 7.62 5.99
CA GLY A 21 9.38 7.98 5.36
C GLY A 21 9.19 9.12 4.40
N GLY A 22 9.51 10.35 4.79
CA GLY A 22 9.49 11.48 3.88
C GLY A 22 8.25 11.54 2.99
N SER A 23 8.43 11.33 1.69
CA SER A 23 7.34 11.36 0.73
C SER A 23 6.66 10.00 0.52
N HIS A 24 7.09 8.98 1.25
CA HIS A 24 6.54 7.62 1.15
C HIS A 24 6.31 7.04 2.52
N ASP A 25 5.28 6.22 2.62
CA ASP A 25 5.00 5.45 3.82
C ASP A 25 5.26 3.98 3.53
N ILE A 26 5.79 3.25 4.51
CA ILE A 26 6.08 1.84 4.34
C ILE A 26 5.05 1.04 5.12
N TYR A 27 4.30 0.19 4.40
CA TYR A 27 3.33 -0.72 4.99
C TYR A 27 3.86 -2.14 4.94
N THR A 28 3.49 -2.94 5.91
CA THR A 28 3.99 -4.32 6.01
C THR A 28 2.92 -5.24 6.59
N ASN A 29 3.04 -6.52 6.29
CA ASN A 29 2.23 -7.56 6.92
C ASN A 29 3.08 -8.41 7.87
N GLY A 30 4.32 -7.96 8.16
CA GLY A 30 5.24 -8.73 8.98
C GLY A 30 6.23 -9.58 8.18
N GLN A 31 5.92 -9.86 6.92
CA GLN A 31 6.78 -10.66 6.05
C GLN A 31 7.21 -9.88 4.82
N LYS A 32 6.28 -9.12 4.25
CA LYS A 32 6.53 -8.29 3.08
C LYS A 32 6.32 -6.84 3.42
N SER A 33 6.92 -5.96 2.65
CA SER A 33 6.75 -4.52 2.80
C SER A 33 6.49 -3.89 1.45
N GLU A 34 5.68 -2.82 1.44
CA GLU A 34 5.41 -2.04 0.25
C GLU A 34 5.58 -0.57 0.57
N THR A 35 6.17 0.14 -0.36
CA THR A 35 6.35 1.59 -0.25
C THR A 35 5.19 2.27 -0.95
N ILE A 36 4.41 3.03 -0.18
CA ILE A 36 3.20 3.69 -0.70
C ILE A 36 3.47 5.19 -0.79
N PRO A 37 3.39 5.80 -1.99
CA PRO A 37 3.59 7.24 -2.13
C PRO A 37 2.51 8.02 -1.39
N ARG A 38 2.89 9.15 -0.83
CA ARG A 38 1.94 10.03 -0.14
C ARG A 38 1.24 10.97 -1.11
N HIS A 39 0.77 10.44 -2.21
CA HIS A 39 -0.04 11.19 -3.16
C HIS A 39 -1.50 10.82 -2.93
N SER A 40 -2.41 11.71 -3.29
CA SER A 40 -3.83 11.41 -3.16
C SER A 40 -4.27 10.31 -4.11
N GLU A 41 -3.55 10.17 -5.23
CA GLU A 41 -3.84 9.17 -6.25
C GLU A 41 -2.60 8.33 -6.53
N ILE A 42 -2.79 7.04 -6.76
CA ILE A 42 -1.73 6.14 -7.17
C ILE A 42 -2.03 5.70 -8.59
N LYS A 43 -0.99 5.69 -9.44
CA LYS A 43 -1.15 5.23 -10.82
C LYS A 43 -1.75 3.83 -10.83
N GLU A 44 -2.69 3.63 -11.73
CA GLU A 44 -3.43 2.38 -11.82
C GLU A 44 -2.50 1.18 -11.97
N ALA A 45 -1.46 1.31 -12.80
CA ALA A 45 -0.51 0.23 -13.01
C ALA A 45 0.21 -0.16 -11.71
N LEU A 46 0.61 0.84 -10.91
CA LEU A 46 1.28 0.58 -9.64
C LEU A 46 0.32 -0.05 -8.64
N ALA A 47 -0.90 0.48 -8.54
CA ALA A 47 -1.91 -0.05 -7.63
C ALA A 47 -2.21 -1.52 -7.96
N LYS A 48 -2.41 -1.82 -9.23
CA LYS A 48 -2.69 -3.18 -9.67
C LYS A 48 -1.54 -4.12 -9.37
N ALA A 49 -0.30 -3.64 -9.56
CA ALA A 49 0.88 -4.46 -9.27
C ALA A 49 0.97 -4.79 -7.79
N ILE A 50 0.72 -3.80 -6.91
CA ILE A 50 0.73 -4.03 -5.47
C ILE A 50 -0.34 -5.02 -5.06
N VAL A 51 -1.55 -4.85 -5.57
CA VAL A 51 -2.66 -5.74 -5.25
C VAL A 51 -2.36 -7.17 -5.71
N LYS A 52 -1.86 -7.31 -6.93
CA LYS A 52 -1.64 -8.62 -7.51
C LYS A 52 -0.50 -9.37 -6.83
N ARG A 53 0.66 -8.72 -6.67
CA ARG A 53 1.83 -9.42 -6.12
C ARG A 53 1.69 -9.75 -4.65
N ASN A 54 0.78 -9.08 -3.95
CA ASN A 54 0.54 -9.35 -2.54
C ASN A 54 -0.79 -10.07 -2.31
N ASN A 55 -1.46 -10.43 -3.39
CA ASN A 55 -2.70 -11.19 -3.33
C ASN A 55 -3.73 -10.53 -2.39
N LEU A 56 -3.87 -9.21 -2.49
CA LEU A 56 -4.82 -8.47 -1.65
C LEU A 56 -6.26 -8.74 -2.10
N LYS A 57 -7.14 -8.88 -1.12
CA LYS A 57 -8.55 -9.22 -1.40
C LYS A 57 -9.53 -8.22 -0.82
#